data_48decca9596c7722fd6c3234cdc8ac5e
#
_entry.id   48decca9596c7722fd6c3234cdc8ac5e
#
_cell.length_a   1.000
_cell.length_b   1.000
_cell.length_c   1.000
_cell.angle_alpha   90.00
_cell.angle_beta   90.00
_cell.angle_gamma   90.00
#
_symmetry.space_group_name_H-M   'P 1'
#
loop_
_entity.id
_entity.type
_entity.pdbx_description
1 polymer ?
#
loop_
_entity_poly.entity_id
_entity_poly.type
_entity_poly.pdbx_seq_one_letter_code
_entity_poly.pdbx_strand_id
1 'polypeptide(L)'
;MTTREEALSAALELPGAYADTPFHDDNWVVVRRGNRRIFLATFERQGKIWLNLKVKPDWSHVLISHFESVVPAYHMNKRHWVSVILDGKMEDSEIIRLIEESYDLTAKK
;
A
#
# COMPACT_ATOMS: atom_id res chain seq x y z
N MET A 1 9.53 8.88 -0.33
CA MET A 1 8.47 8.99 0.70
C MET A 1 8.92 8.39 2.01
N THR A 2 8.61 9.06 3.08
CA THR A 2 8.90 8.56 4.43
C THR A 2 7.74 8.74 5.39
N THR A 3 6.68 9.46 4.99
CA THR A 3 5.56 9.78 5.88
C THR A 3 4.26 9.17 5.39
N ARG A 4 3.36 8.94 6.35
CA ARG A 4 2.00 8.47 6.07
C ARG A 4 1.25 9.48 5.20
N GLU A 5 1.42 10.77 5.49
CA GLU A 5 0.73 11.85 4.79
C GLU A 5 1.08 11.86 3.30
N GLU A 6 2.32 11.61 2.96
CA GLU A 6 2.73 11.54 1.56
C GLU A 6 2.04 10.39 0.83
N ALA A 7 1.98 9.22 1.45
CA ALA A 7 1.33 8.05 0.86
C ALA A 7 -0.18 8.26 0.74
N LEU A 8 -0.81 8.79 1.78
CA LEU A 8 -2.25 9.06 1.75
C LEU A 8 -2.59 10.10 0.70
N SER A 9 -1.78 11.15 0.59
CA SER A 9 -1.99 12.19 -0.41
C SER A 9 -1.97 11.61 -1.83
N ALA A 10 -0.99 10.76 -2.12
CA ALA A 10 -0.89 10.12 -3.44
C ALA A 10 -2.10 9.22 -3.72
N ALA A 11 -2.52 8.42 -2.74
CA ALA A 11 -3.64 7.51 -2.92
C ALA A 11 -4.97 8.25 -3.07
N LEU A 12 -5.15 9.33 -2.32
CA LEU A 12 -6.40 10.08 -2.33
C LEU A 12 -6.61 10.90 -3.61
N GLU A 13 -5.58 11.05 -4.44
CA GLU A 13 -5.72 11.67 -5.75
C GLU A 13 -6.43 10.77 -6.76
N LEU A 14 -6.51 9.47 -6.49
CA LEU A 14 -7.14 8.53 -7.43
C LEU A 14 -8.66 8.64 -7.37
N PRO A 15 -9.36 8.47 -8.50
CA PRO A 15 -10.81 8.72 -8.57
C PRO A 15 -11.60 7.89 -7.56
N GLY A 16 -12.46 8.56 -6.80
CA GLY A 16 -13.35 7.92 -5.83
C GLY A 16 -12.66 7.43 -4.56
N ALA A 17 -11.36 7.68 -4.40
CA ALA A 17 -10.61 7.20 -3.23
C ALA A 17 -11.01 7.97 -1.97
N TYR A 18 -11.11 7.25 -0.85
CA TYR A 18 -11.39 7.85 0.44
C TYR A 18 -10.72 7.07 1.56
N ALA A 19 -10.34 7.77 2.62
CA ALA A 19 -9.69 7.17 3.79
C ALA A 19 -10.73 6.63 4.77
N ASP A 20 -10.36 5.56 5.48
CA ASP A 20 -11.22 4.92 6.46
C ASP A 20 -10.35 4.33 7.57
N THR A 21 -10.93 4.19 8.76
CA THR A 21 -10.24 3.60 9.92
C THR A 21 -11.12 2.46 10.49
N PRO A 22 -11.21 1.33 9.76
CA PRO A 22 -12.19 0.30 10.10
C PRO A 22 -11.84 -0.61 11.27
N PHE A 23 -10.59 -0.54 11.77
CA PHE A 23 -10.09 -1.54 12.72
C PHE A 23 -10.09 -1.07 14.17
N HIS A 24 -10.66 0.11 14.49
CA HIS A 24 -10.63 0.68 15.85
C HIS A 24 -9.21 0.78 16.42
N ASP A 25 -8.24 1.02 15.53
CA ASP A 25 -6.83 1.13 15.87
C ASP A 25 -6.28 2.33 15.12
N ASP A 26 -5.89 3.37 15.86
CA ASP A 26 -5.41 4.63 15.28
C ASP A 26 -4.16 4.43 14.43
N ASN A 27 -3.45 3.33 14.64
CA ASN A 27 -2.26 3.02 13.85
C ASN A 27 -2.60 2.63 12.41
N TRP A 28 -3.79 2.10 12.15
CA TRP A 28 -4.16 1.62 10.82
C TRP A 28 -5.13 2.57 10.15
N VAL A 29 -4.72 3.07 8.98
CA VAL A 29 -5.58 3.85 8.10
C VAL A 29 -5.60 3.13 6.75
N VAL A 30 -6.77 2.97 6.17
CA VAL A 30 -6.90 2.35 4.85
C VAL A 30 -7.44 3.36 3.85
N VAL A 31 -7.17 3.14 2.57
CA VAL A 31 -7.77 3.91 1.49
C VAL A 31 -8.57 2.94 0.64
N ARG A 32 -9.84 3.29 0.44
CA ARG A 32 -10.78 2.50 -0.34
C ARG A 32 -11.08 3.22 -1.65
N ARG A 33 -11.47 2.44 -2.65
CA ARG A 33 -11.99 3.01 -3.88
C ARG A 33 -13.52 2.98 -3.86
N GLY A 34 -14.16 3.48 -4.91
CA GLY A 34 -15.61 3.64 -4.93
C GLY A 34 -16.43 2.37 -4.70
N ASN A 35 -15.87 1.19 -4.99
CA ASN A 35 -16.52 -0.10 -4.71
C ASN A 35 -16.30 -0.60 -3.29
N ARG A 36 -15.74 0.23 -2.41
CA ARG A 36 -15.43 -0.03 -1.00
C ARG A 36 -14.25 -0.98 -0.78
N ARG A 37 -13.56 -1.42 -1.83
CA ARG A 37 -12.39 -2.28 -1.67
C ARG A 37 -11.21 -1.46 -1.20
N ILE A 38 -10.41 -2.06 -0.31
CA ILE A 38 -9.17 -1.45 0.18
C ILE A 38 -8.11 -1.67 -0.87
N PHE A 39 -7.41 -0.61 -1.28
CA PHE A 39 -6.25 -0.75 -2.16
C PHE A 39 -4.95 -0.27 -1.52
N LEU A 40 -5.03 0.32 -0.33
CA LEU A 40 -3.85 0.71 0.44
C LEU A 40 -4.20 0.63 1.92
N ALA A 41 -3.33 0.04 2.72
CA ALA A 41 -3.39 0.14 4.17
C ALA A 41 -2.05 0.70 4.64
N THR A 42 -2.07 1.64 5.58
CA THR A 42 -0.86 2.22 6.11
C THR A 42 -0.85 2.12 7.63
N PHE A 43 0.32 1.85 8.17
CA PHE A 43 0.51 1.65 9.61
C PHE A 43 1.97 1.93 9.97
N GLU A 44 2.22 2.24 11.23
CA GLU A 44 3.59 2.40 11.73
C GLU A 44 4.01 1.08 12.38
N ARG A 45 5.22 0.65 12.08
CA ARG A 45 5.80 -0.57 12.64
C ARG A 45 7.30 -0.39 12.73
N GLN A 46 7.86 -0.67 13.91
CA GLN A 46 9.30 -0.58 14.13
C GLN A 46 9.87 0.81 13.79
N GLY A 47 9.11 1.85 14.11
CA GLY A 47 9.54 3.23 13.92
C GLY A 47 9.47 3.74 12.49
N LYS A 48 8.87 2.98 11.57
CA LYS A 48 8.74 3.38 10.17
C LYS A 48 7.30 3.23 9.72
N ILE A 49 6.94 3.96 8.69
CA ILE A 49 5.63 3.83 8.06
C ILE A 49 5.70 2.72 7.01
N TRP A 50 4.71 1.86 7.00
CA TRP A 50 4.57 0.75 6.07
C TRP A 50 3.29 0.92 5.27
N LEU A 51 3.29 0.42 4.03
CA LEU A 51 2.10 0.34 3.18
C LEU A 51 1.87 -1.11 2.80
N ASN A 52 0.61 -1.56 2.86
CA ASN A 52 0.22 -2.81 2.22
C ASN A 52 -0.47 -2.47 0.92
N LEU A 53 0.01 -3.03 -0.18
CA LEU A 53 -0.49 -2.78 -1.52
C LEU A 53 -0.74 -4.09 -2.23
N LYS A 54 -1.84 -4.16 -3.00
CA LYS A 54 -2.17 -5.36 -3.77
C LYS A 54 -1.30 -5.42 -5.01
N VAL A 55 -0.85 -6.64 -5.35
CA VAL A 55 -0.01 -6.90 -6.51
C VAL A 55 -0.60 -8.08 -7.29
N LYS A 56 -0.19 -8.24 -8.54
CA LYS A 56 -0.57 -9.42 -9.32
C LYS A 56 -0.02 -10.67 -8.63
N PRO A 57 -0.77 -11.79 -8.69
CA PRO A 57 -0.26 -13.05 -8.13
C PRO A 57 1.12 -13.36 -8.70
N ASP A 58 2.01 -13.84 -7.83
CA ASP A 58 3.37 -14.24 -8.18
C ASP A 58 4.32 -13.08 -8.51
N TRP A 59 3.84 -11.83 -8.52
CA TRP A 59 4.72 -10.67 -8.64
C TRP A 59 5.35 -10.27 -7.31
N SER A 60 4.77 -10.73 -6.18
CA SER A 60 5.27 -10.35 -4.85
C SER A 60 6.74 -10.69 -4.68
N HIS A 61 7.16 -11.91 -5.04
CA HIS A 61 8.55 -12.31 -4.88
C HIS A 61 9.49 -11.56 -5.82
N VAL A 62 9.02 -11.17 -7.02
CA VAL A 62 9.80 -10.36 -7.95
C VAL A 62 10.09 -9.00 -7.33
N LEU A 63 9.05 -8.35 -6.79
CA LEU A 63 9.22 -7.04 -6.16
C LEU A 63 10.09 -7.12 -4.92
N ILE A 64 9.91 -8.16 -4.10
CA ILE A 64 10.72 -8.37 -2.89
C ILE A 64 12.19 -8.56 -3.24
N SER A 65 12.49 -9.27 -4.33
CA SER A 65 13.88 -9.48 -4.74
C SER A 65 14.49 -8.24 -5.39
N HIS A 66 13.66 -7.37 -5.96
CA HIS A 66 14.13 -6.19 -6.69
C HIS A 66 14.31 -4.97 -5.79
N PHE A 67 13.43 -4.79 -4.81
CA PHE A 67 13.46 -3.61 -3.93
C PHE A 67 13.71 -4.03 -2.49
N GLU A 68 14.76 -3.49 -1.88
CA GLU A 68 15.07 -3.76 -0.47
C GLU A 68 13.91 -3.35 0.45
N SER A 69 13.19 -2.29 0.10
CA SER A 69 12.10 -1.75 0.91
C SER A 69 10.79 -2.53 0.77
N VAL A 70 10.71 -3.51 -0.16
CA VAL A 70 9.52 -4.34 -0.34
C VAL A 70 9.75 -5.67 0.36
N VAL A 71 8.81 -6.04 1.23
CA VAL A 71 8.89 -7.26 2.04
C VAL A 71 7.56 -8.01 1.97
N PRO A 72 7.52 -9.27 2.43
CA PRO A 72 6.25 -10.01 2.48
C PRO A 72 5.19 -9.26 3.26
N ALA A 73 3.96 -9.30 2.77
CA ALA A 73 2.87 -8.48 3.32
C ALA A 73 2.61 -8.82 4.80
N TYR A 74 2.56 -7.77 5.62
CA TYR A 74 2.28 -7.88 7.04
C TYR A 74 0.77 -8.00 7.25
N HIS A 75 0.32 -9.10 7.83
CA HIS A 75 -1.10 -9.40 8.11
C HIS A 75 -2.00 -9.46 6.87
N MET A 76 -1.43 -9.76 5.71
CA MET A 76 -2.20 -9.90 4.46
C MET A 76 -1.74 -11.15 3.73
N ASN A 77 -2.53 -11.59 2.75
CA ASN A 77 -2.18 -12.69 1.88
C ASN A 77 -0.90 -12.36 1.09
N LYS A 78 0.14 -13.15 1.27
CA LYS A 78 1.48 -12.84 0.75
C LYS A 78 1.64 -13.12 -0.74
N ARG A 79 0.67 -13.78 -1.36
CA ARG A 79 0.66 -13.98 -2.81
C ARG A 79 0.09 -12.78 -3.55
N HIS A 80 -0.87 -12.09 -2.91
CA HIS A 80 -1.63 -11.01 -3.54
C HIS A 80 -1.28 -9.62 -3.01
N TRP A 81 -0.45 -9.55 -1.98
CA TRP A 81 -0.10 -8.28 -1.32
C TRP A 81 1.39 -8.26 -1.00
N VAL A 82 1.93 -7.05 -0.95
CA VAL A 82 3.28 -6.79 -0.42
C VAL A 82 3.21 -5.66 0.59
N SER A 83 4.22 -5.60 1.45
CA SER A 83 4.42 -4.42 2.31
C SER A 83 5.59 -3.62 1.76
N VAL A 84 5.41 -2.30 1.71
CA VAL A 84 6.45 -1.35 1.31
C VAL A 84 6.82 -0.53 2.53
N ILE A 85 8.09 -0.55 2.91
CA ILE A 85 8.59 0.23 4.04
C ILE A 85 9.02 1.60 3.51
N LEU A 86 8.44 2.67 4.07
CA LEU A 86 8.78 4.02 3.63
C LEU A 86 10.05 4.49 4.33
N ASP A 87 11.18 3.92 3.94
CA ASP A 87 12.50 4.22 4.50
C ASP A 87 13.31 5.21 3.64
N GLY A 88 12.69 5.75 2.59
CA GLY A 88 13.35 6.71 1.71
C GLY A 88 14.23 6.10 0.63
N LYS A 89 14.37 4.78 0.58
CA LYS A 89 15.25 4.12 -0.40
C LYS A 89 14.62 3.96 -1.78
N MET A 90 13.28 3.87 -1.86
CA MET A 90 12.59 3.78 -3.13
C MET A 90 12.27 5.16 -3.67
N GLU A 91 12.37 5.32 -4.98
CA GLU A 91 11.92 6.54 -5.66
C GLU A 91 10.41 6.71 -5.45
N ASP A 92 9.97 7.95 -5.26
CA ASP A 92 8.55 8.25 -5.10
C ASP A 92 7.73 7.74 -6.29
N SER A 93 8.27 7.86 -7.51
CA SER A 93 7.60 7.41 -8.73
C SER A 93 7.34 5.90 -8.70
N GLU A 94 8.25 5.12 -8.13
CA GLU A 94 8.07 3.67 -8.00
C GLU A 94 6.97 3.34 -7.01
N ILE A 95 6.94 4.04 -5.88
CA ILE A 95 5.90 3.84 -4.87
C ILE A 95 4.53 4.23 -5.43
N ILE A 96 4.45 5.37 -6.12
CA ILE A 96 3.21 5.83 -6.72
C ILE A 96 2.71 4.83 -7.75
N ARG A 97 3.61 4.27 -8.57
CA ARG A 97 3.23 3.24 -9.54
C ARG A 97 2.62 2.03 -8.87
N LEU A 98 3.18 1.58 -7.74
CA LEU A 98 2.63 0.44 -7.00
C LEU A 98 1.27 0.78 -6.39
N ILE A 99 1.08 2.00 -5.92
CA ILE A 99 -0.22 2.46 -5.42
C ILE A 99 -1.27 2.43 -6.54
N GLU A 100 -0.92 2.96 -7.70
CA GLU A 100 -1.82 2.99 -8.86
C GLU A 100 -2.15 1.58 -9.33
N GLU A 101 -1.19 0.68 -9.35
CA GLU A 101 -1.44 -0.71 -9.74
C GLU A 101 -2.38 -1.39 -8.73
N SER A 102 -2.18 -1.15 -7.45
CA SER A 102 -3.08 -1.70 -6.43
C SER A 102 -4.51 -1.18 -6.62
N TYR A 103 -4.65 0.11 -6.93
CA TYR A 103 -5.94 0.71 -7.24
C TYR A 103 -6.60 -0.02 -8.42
N ASP A 104 -5.85 -0.25 -9.50
CA ASP A 104 -6.37 -0.91 -10.69
C ASP A 104 -6.75 -2.37 -10.41
N LEU A 105 -5.96 -3.09 -9.64
CA LEU A 105 -6.21 -4.49 -9.32
C LEU A 105 -7.44 -4.70 -8.43
N THR A 106 -7.90 -3.67 -7.76
CA THR A 106 -9.09 -3.72 -6.91
C THR A 106 -10.34 -3.18 -7.61
N ALA A 107 -10.26 -2.90 -8.91
CA ALA A 107 -11.37 -2.35 -9.68
C ALA A 107 -12.54 -3.32 -9.81
N LYS A 108 -12.25 -4.63 -9.87
CA LYS A 108 -13.28 -5.66 -10.06
C LYS A 108 -13.64 -6.31 -8.75
N LYS A 109 -14.87 -6.80 -8.70
CA LYS A 109 -15.36 -7.55 -7.55
C LYS A 109 -14.71 -8.91 -7.41
#